data_aed62d14998d9dd4cfd1c7faad1f2752
#
_entry.id   aed62d14998d9dd4cfd1c7faad1f2752
#
_cell.length_a   1.000
_cell.length_b   1.000
_cell.length_c   1.000
_cell.angle_alpha   90.00
_cell.angle_beta   90.00
_cell.angle_gamma   90.00
#
_symmetry.space_group_name_H-M   'P 1'
#
loop_
_entity.id
_entity.type
_entity.pdbx_description
1 polymer ?
#
loop_
_entity_poly.entity_id
_entity_poly.type
_entity_poly.pdbx_seq_one_letter_code
_entity_poly.pdbx_strand_id
1 'polypeptide(L)'
;VIHSFTNTSRFLAIAVLVLLVSAVLTSAPTAVADTSRVLTVMEQSFDIDYGKKITISLKVDTGIGSIDTVRALFKPQGGSTIWAYSYPDFTVDNTEISLTFVIPTGLGSYYPPGTDFDIKIEVTDLSGDKSTVRSPSTIEYLDPSKGWQRAQGDGYTIIYYGVEAAEVEEMIETINHRIPTLEATLGVTDAPDFKAIVFPSIQDATPSFPPVSQTATDQFLFAGFAQPQYRLFVQGKMNSTTFTHELAHLYAHEAVSATLASNVPSWLGEGLARFLESGSSEKSNERLRASVRPDELLSIKHMGTIPGKRSDVFIFYPQAGAFVGYLVEEFSHGSMAAFLAVMNSGTPLTTAFEQIFSKSLYEVENDWRDLFNAAPLQLASATAEPVNTTDSAVRSTPVPLLAYGSGVSSTHEPEVEAKPDSGAKPESLPTVTAPESPESEESAVAQETGPNLLVAGIVIGMSVIIGIWLFVSRRKIPKRKSNPPNIS
;
A
#
# COMPACT_ATOMS: atom_id res chain seq x y z
N VAL A 1 -8.24 -69.32 64.59
CA VAL A 1 -7.10 -69.64 63.71
C VAL A 1 -7.45 -69.27 62.30
N ILE A 2 -7.16 -68.05 61.85
CA ILE A 2 -7.23 -67.67 60.44
C ILE A 2 -5.98 -66.81 60.14
N HIS A 3 -5.31 -67.21 59.09
CA HIS A 3 -4.00 -66.85 58.64
C HIS A 3 -3.81 -65.40 58.22
N SER A 4 -2.77 -64.79 58.77
CA SER A 4 -2.10 -63.62 58.29
C SER A 4 -0.97 -64.06 57.32
N PHE A 5 -1.26 -64.05 56.00
CA PHE A 5 -0.23 -64.24 54.94
C PHE A 5 -0.70 -63.58 53.68
N THR A 6 -0.56 -62.28 53.52
CA THR A 6 -0.73 -61.58 52.21
C THR A 6 -0.09 -60.19 52.08
N ASN A 7 0.74 -59.72 53.04
CA ASN A 7 1.26 -58.35 52.88
C ASN A 7 2.72 -58.24 52.41
N THR A 8 3.54 -59.27 52.50
CA THR A 8 4.95 -59.19 52.10
C THR A 8 5.20 -59.24 50.61
N SER A 9 4.35 -59.90 49.83
CA SER A 9 4.52 -60.01 48.36
C SER A 9 4.12 -58.70 47.62
N ARG A 10 3.20 -57.91 48.20
CA ARG A 10 2.81 -56.61 47.59
C ARG A 10 3.84 -55.50 47.78
N PHE A 11 4.56 -55.52 48.91
CA PHE A 11 5.66 -54.58 49.14
C PHE A 11 6.89 -54.86 48.29
N LEU A 12 7.18 -56.10 47.99
CA LEU A 12 8.29 -56.49 47.10
C LEU A 12 8.00 -56.07 45.65
N ALA A 13 6.76 -56.23 45.17
CA ALA A 13 6.37 -55.86 43.81
C ALA A 13 6.35 -54.32 43.62
N ILE A 14 5.96 -53.54 44.63
CA ILE A 14 5.99 -52.08 44.57
C ILE A 14 7.45 -51.56 44.65
N ALA A 15 8.32 -52.20 45.44
CA ALA A 15 9.73 -51.80 45.51
C ALA A 15 10.48 -52.03 44.19
N VAL A 16 10.20 -53.16 43.49
CA VAL A 16 10.78 -53.45 42.18
C VAL A 16 10.21 -52.54 41.09
N LEU A 17 8.95 -52.17 41.16
CA LEU A 17 8.33 -51.20 40.22
C LEU A 17 8.92 -49.79 40.39
N VAL A 18 9.13 -49.34 41.62
CA VAL A 18 9.73 -48.03 41.92
C VAL A 18 11.21 -47.99 41.48
N LEU A 19 11.96 -49.09 41.61
CA LEU A 19 13.34 -49.19 41.16
C LEU A 19 13.43 -49.20 39.62
N LEU A 20 12.48 -49.84 38.90
CA LEU A 20 12.41 -49.85 37.44
C LEU A 20 12.00 -48.49 36.89
N VAL A 21 11.10 -47.76 37.56
CA VAL A 21 10.69 -46.40 37.15
C VAL A 21 11.80 -45.41 37.43
N SER A 22 12.60 -45.59 38.50
CA SER A 22 13.74 -44.72 38.79
C SER A 22 14.91 -44.94 37.79
N ALA A 23 15.08 -46.14 37.22
CA ALA A 23 16.09 -46.40 36.22
C ALA A 23 15.77 -45.83 34.82
N VAL A 24 14.47 -45.60 34.53
CA VAL A 24 14.02 -44.97 33.25
C VAL A 24 14.10 -43.43 33.34
N LEU A 25 14.10 -42.86 34.56
CA LEU A 25 14.16 -41.41 34.75
C LEU A 25 15.60 -40.82 34.82
N THR A 26 16.63 -41.64 34.71
CA THR A 26 18.04 -41.17 34.76
C THR A 26 18.74 -41.12 33.39
N SER A 27 18.06 -41.42 32.29
CA SER A 27 18.51 -40.99 30.98
C SER A 27 18.06 -39.51 30.84
N ALA A 28 18.78 -38.59 31.51
CA ALA A 28 18.74 -37.19 31.11
C ALA A 28 19.01 -37.16 29.60
N PRO A 29 18.15 -36.56 28.77
CA PRO A 29 18.57 -36.28 27.42
C PRO A 29 19.87 -35.47 27.62
N THR A 30 20.98 -35.97 27.07
CA THR A 30 22.10 -35.12 26.80
C THR A 30 21.53 -33.98 26.02
N ALA A 31 21.34 -32.81 26.68
CA ALA A 31 21.11 -31.56 25.97
C ALA A 31 22.34 -31.48 25.05
N VAL A 32 22.15 -31.82 23.81
CA VAL A 32 23.01 -31.37 22.73
C VAL A 32 22.94 -29.87 22.92
N ALA A 33 24.00 -29.29 23.46
CA ALA A 33 24.17 -27.86 23.51
C ALA A 33 23.97 -27.46 22.05
N ASP A 34 22.85 -26.79 21.77
CA ASP A 34 22.62 -26.12 20.51
C ASP A 34 23.70 -25.03 20.45
N THR A 35 24.87 -25.41 19.95
CA THR A 35 25.92 -24.49 19.60
C THR A 35 25.48 -23.78 18.35
N SER A 36 24.39 -22.99 18.47
CA SER A 36 24.02 -22.04 17.45
C SER A 36 25.18 -21.08 17.29
N ARG A 37 25.97 -21.32 16.26
CA ARG A 37 27.12 -20.51 15.89
C ARG A 37 26.64 -19.09 15.66
N VAL A 38 27.29 -18.14 16.33
CA VAL A 38 26.95 -16.73 16.20
C VAL A 38 27.67 -16.19 14.97
N LEU A 39 26.95 -16.05 13.89
CA LEU A 39 27.41 -15.30 12.70
C LEU A 39 27.46 -13.80 13.00
N THR A 40 28.48 -13.11 12.49
CA THR A 40 28.62 -11.66 12.68
C THR A 40 28.83 -10.98 11.33
N VAL A 41 28.01 -9.96 11.01
CA VAL A 41 28.25 -9.09 9.86
C VAL A 41 29.34 -8.11 10.22
N MET A 42 30.49 -8.22 9.54
CA MET A 42 31.67 -7.40 9.77
C MET A 42 31.62 -6.09 8.97
N GLU A 43 31.20 -6.20 7.71
CA GLU A 43 31.10 -5.08 6.79
C GLU A 43 29.83 -5.18 5.97
N GLN A 44 29.21 -4.03 5.72
CA GLN A 44 28.08 -3.89 4.81
C GLN A 44 28.24 -2.63 3.99
N SER A 45 28.07 -2.76 2.68
CA SER A 45 27.94 -1.64 1.77
C SER A 45 26.83 -1.91 0.75
N PHE A 46 26.28 -0.85 0.19
CA PHE A 46 25.26 -0.96 -0.86
C PHE A 46 25.38 0.20 -1.83
N ASP A 47 24.97 -0.07 -3.05
CA ASP A 47 24.86 0.89 -4.16
C ASP A 47 23.45 0.83 -4.74
N ILE A 48 22.80 1.98 -4.90
CA ILE A 48 21.44 2.12 -5.43
C ILE A 48 21.49 2.69 -6.83
N ASP A 49 21.28 1.86 -7.85
CA ASP A 49 20.92 2.28 -9.20
C ASP A 49 19.39 2.44 -9.25
N TYR A 50 18.93 3.66 -8.89
CA TYR A 50 17.52 3.96 -8.65
C TYR A 50 16.65 3.60 -9.87
N GLY A 51 15.55 2.91 -9.62
CA GLY A 51 14.63 2.40 -10.64
C GLY A 51 15.12 1.14 -11.36
N LYS A 52 16.28 0.53 -10.95
CA LYS A 52 16.79 -0.69 -11.55
C LYS A 52 17.16 -1.76 -10.53
N LYS A 53 18.05 -1.45 -9.58
CA LYS A 53 18.54 -2.43 -8.60
C LYS A 53 19.21 -1.77 -7.40
N ILE A 54 19.29 -2.54 -6.31
CA ILE A 54 20.19 -2.29 -5.19
C ILE A 54 21.24 -3.40 -5.20
N THR A 55 22.50 -3.06 -5.27
CA THR A 55 23.63 -4.01 -5.14
C THR A 55 24.12 -3.96 -3.70
N ILE A 56 24.21 -5.12 -3.05
CA ILE A 56 24.57 -5.23 -1.62
C ILE A 56 25.80 -6.12 -1.51
N SER A 57 26.85 -5.62 -0.87
CA SER A 57 28.08 -6.36 -0.56
C SER A 57 28.21 -6.52 0.93
N LEU A 58 28.46 -7.75 1.36
CA LEU A 58 28.59 -8.12 2.78
C LEU A 58 29.85 -8.94 3.02
N LYS A 59 30.44 -8.72 4.21
CA LYS A 59 31.47 -9.56 4.78
C LYS A 59 30.96 -10.11 6.12
N VAL A 60 30.92 -11.43 6.27
CA VAL A 60 30.32 -12.10 7.42
C VAL A 60 31.35 -13.08 8.01
N ASP A 61 31.67 -12.95 9.30
CA ASP A 61 32.38 -13.96 10.03
C ASP A 61 31.43 -15.09 10.43
N THR A 62 31.71 -16.28 9.96
CA THR A 62 30.91 -17.49 10.20
C THR A 62 31.45 -18.35 11.32
N GLY A 63 32.67 -18.03 11.86
CA GLY A 63 33.38 -18.85 12.82
C GLY A 63 33.89 -20.20 12.29
N ILE A 64 33.67 -20.50 10.99
CA ILE A 64 34.09 -21.74 10.31
C ILE A 64 34.50 -21.45 8.87
N GLY A 65 35.45 -22.25 8.35
CA GLY A 65 35.92 -22.14 6.97
C GLY A 65 35.24 -23.12 5.98
N SER A 66 34.42 -24.06 6.47
CA SER A 66 33.82 -25.12 5.65
C SER A 66 32.31 -24.80 5.34
N ILE A 67 32.08 -23.96 4.35
CA ILE A 67 30.75 -23.52 3.94
C ILE A 67 30.33 -24.28 2.69
N ASP A 68 29.08 -24.79 2.70
CA ASP A 68 28.45 -25.42 1.56
C ASP A 68 27.62 -24.40 0.75
N THR A 69 26.71 -23.70 1.42
CA THR A 69 25.76 -22.80 0.73
C THR A 69 25.56 -21.52 1.53
N VAL A 70 25.48 -20.41 0.81
CA VAL A 70 25.07 -19.10 1.34
C VAL A 70 23.78 -18.67 0.66
N ARG A 71 22.78 -18.30 1.46
CA ARG A 71 21.51 -17.73 0.98
C ARG A 71 21.34 -16.32 1.52
N ALA A 72 21.27 -15.36 0.64
CA ALA A 72 20.94 -13.98 0.95
C ALA A 72 19.44 -13.79 0.89
N LEU A 73 18.83 -13.31 1.96
CA LEU A 73 17.41 -13.08 2.07
C LEU A 73 17.14 -11.59 2.29
N PHE A 74 16.10 -11.08 1.67
CA PHE A 74 15.67 -9.71 1.87
C PHE A 74 14.15 -9.62 1.92
N LYS A 75 13.63 -8.63 2.62
CA LYS A 75 12.22 -8.28 2.59
C LYS A 75 12.03 -6.79 2.81
N PRO A 76 11.04 -6.16 2.16
CA PRO A 76 10.63 -4.83 2.52
C PRO A 76 10.00 -4.83 3.93
N GLN A 77 10.25 -3.78 4.70
CA GLN A 77 9.55 -3.55 5.96
C GLN A 77 8.10 -3.12 5.70
N GLY A 78 7.27 -3.23 6.71
CA GLY A 78 5.84 -2.98 6.64
C GLY A 78 5.03 -4.25 6.84
N GLY A 79 4.03 -4.48 5.99
CA GLY A 79 3.11 -5.62 6.12
C GLY A 79 3.64 -6.97 5.59
N SER A 80 4.78 -6.99 4.87
CA SER A 80 5.29 -8.23 4.29
C SER A 80 5.96 -9.12 5.32
N THR A 81 5.51 -10.40 5.40
CA THR A 81 6.15 -11.45 6.19
C THR A 81 7.07 -12.35 5.34
N ILE A 82 7.02 -12.20 4.01
CA ILE A 82 7.71 -13.07 3.07
C ILE A 82 9.12 -12.55 2.79
N TRP A 83 10.11 -13.44 2.95
CA TRP A 83 11.48 -13.20 2.57
C TRP A 83 11.73 -13.69 1.14
N ALA A 84 12.09 -12.79 0.25
CA ALA A 84 12.70 -13.16 -1.03
C ALA A 84 14.16 -13.58 -0.79
N TYR A 85 14.73 -14.39 -1.67
CA TYR A 85 16.09 -14.88 -1.50
C TYR A 85 16.80 -15.09 -2.83
N SER A 86 18.13 -15.11 -2.75
CA SER A 86 19.02 -15.54 -3.82
C SER A 86 20.16 -16.38 -3.24
N TYR A 87 20.87 -17.10 -4.10
CA TYR A 87 22.09 -17.84 -3.79
C TYR A 87 23.25 -17.13 -4.47
N PRO A 88 23.88 -16.14 -3.82
CA PRO A 88 24.99 -15.42 -4.41
C PRO A 88 26.24 -16.31 -4.41
N ASP A 89 27.12 -16.04 -5.38
CA ASP A 89 28.49 -16.51 -5.30
C ASP A 89 29.16 -15.87 -4.08
N PHE A 90 30.04 -16.61 -3.42
CA PHE A 90 30.79 -16.16 -2.26
C PHE A 90 32.23 -16.64 -2.28
N THR A 91 33.09 -15.92 -1.60
CA THR A 91 34.47 -16.33 -1.34
C THR A 91 34.67 -16.55 0.15
N VAL A 92 35.54 -17.52 0.50
CA VAL A 92 35.88 -17.83 1.90
C VAL A 92 37.35 -17.46 2.13
N ASP A 93 37.59 -16.66 3.17
CA ASP A 93 38.92 -16.39 3.69
C ASP A 93 38.93 -16.72 5.20
N ASN A 94 39.60 -17.84 5.55
CA ASN A 94 39.55 -18.44 6.89
C ASN A 94 38.11 -18.72 7.34
N THR A 95 37.55 -17.90 8.25
CA THR A 95 36.17 -17.99 8.75
C THR A 95 35.25 -16.93 8.18
N GLU A 96 35.78 -16.04 7.36
CA GLU A 96 35.02 -14.92 6.76
C GLU A 96 34.53 -15.27 5.35
N ILE A 97 33.30 -14.94 5.06
CA ILE A 97 32.74 -15.00 3.72
C ILE A 97 32.51 -13.59 3.20
N SER A 98 32.81 -13.39 1.92
CA SER A 98 32.46 -12.17 1.17
C SER A 98 31.50 -12.54 0.07
N LEU A 99 30.37 -11.80 -0.02
CA LEU A 99 29.33 -12.04 -1.01
C LEU A 99 28.74 -10.73 -1.53
N THR A 100 28.21 -10.80 -2.75
CA THR A 100 27.47 -9.69 -3.35
C THR A 100 26.19 -10.22 -3.96
N PHE A 101 25.07 -9.56 -3.73
CA PHE A 101 23.77 -9.90 -4.31
C PHE A 101 22.98 -8.66 -4.68
N VAL A 102 21.89 -8.85 -5.42
CA VAL A 102 21.08 -7.78 -5.98
C VAL A 102 19.64 -7.91 -5.57
N ILE A 103 19.03 -6.79 -5.17
CA ILE A 103 17.58 -6.63 -5.08
C ILE A 103 17.13 -5.90 -6.34
N PRO A 104 16.34 -6.53 -7.25
CA PRO A 104 15.81 -5.85 -8.42
C PRO A 104 14.74 -4.83 -8.00
N THR A 105 14.80 -3.60 -8.54
CA THR A 105 13.83 -2.52 -8.28
C THR A 105 13.30 -1.90 -9.57
N GLY A 106 13.54 -2.55 -10.71
CA GLY A 106 13.11 -2.12 -12.03
C GLY A 106 11.73 -2.65 -12.44
N LEU A 107 11.49 -2.67 -13.74
CA LEU A 107 10.25 -3.20 -14.32
C LEU A 107 9.94 -4.61 -13.80
N GLY A 108 8.73 -4.80 -13.28
CA GLY A 108 8.30 -6.07 -12.70
C GLY A 108 8.64 -6.26 -11.21
N SER A 109 9.42 -5.36 -10.61
CA SER A 109 9.83 -5.40 -9.20
C SER A 109 9.74 -4.00 -8.60
N TYR A 110 8.55 -3.42 -8.64
CA TYR A 110 8.32 -2.08 -8.12
C TYR A 110 8.38 -2.05 -6.59
N TYR A 111 9.21 -1.14 -6.07
CA TYR A 111 9.20 -0.68 -4.69
C TYR A 111 9.09 0.84 -4.68
N PRO A 112 8.22 1.44 -3.86
CA PRO A 112 8.16 2.89 -3.74
C PRO A 112 9.43 3.44 -3.08
N PRO A 113 9.84 4.69 -3.39
CA PRO A 113 10.92 5.35 -2.67
C PRO A 113 10.58 5.43 -1.18
N GLY A 114 11.60 5.35 -0.32
CA GLY A 114 11.44 5.30 1.14
C GLY A 114 11.20 3.89 1.70
N THR A 115 11.12 2.86 0.84
CA THR A 115 11.04 1.46 1.31
C THR A 115 12.33 1.08 2.06
N ASP A 116 12.17 0.58 3.29
CA ASP A 116 13.27 -0.02 4.04
C ASP A 116 13.36 -1.52 3.75
N PHE A 117 14.57 -2.03 3.53
CA PHE A 117 14.82 -3.46 3.36
C PHE A 117 15.56 -4.04 4.55
N ASP A 118 15.00 -5.09 5.13
CA ASP A 118 15.68 -6.00 6.03
C ASP A 118 16.50 -7.00 5.24
N ILE A 119 17.74 -7.24 5.68
CA ILE A 119 18.64 -8.22 5.09
C ILE A 119 18.95 -9.31 6.12
N LYS A 120 18.96 -10.56 5.66
CA LYS A 120 19.35 -11.73 6.45
C LYS A 120 20.22 -12.66 5.61
N ILE A 121 21.29 -13.17 6.20
CA ILE A 121 22.15 -14.18 5.58
C ILE A 121 21.95 -15.49 6.31
N GLU A 122 21.70 -16.55 5.56
CA GLU A 122 21.69 -17.94 6.03
C GLU A 122 22.89 -18.66 5.45
N VAL A 123 23.67 -19.29 6.28
CA VAL A 123 24.85 -20.07 5.91
C VAL A 123 24.59 -21.53 6.28
N THR A 124 24.84 -22.43 5.35
CA THR A 124 24.81 -23.89 5.58
C THR A 124 26.22 -24.40 5.48
N ASP A 125 26.70 -25.14 6.48
CA ASP A 125 28.01 -25.75 6.44
C ASP A 125 28.01 -27.14 5.75
N LEU A 126 29.18 -27.71 5.54
CA LEU A 126 29.31 -29.04 4.91
C LEU A 126 28.67 -30.19 5.73
N SER A 127 28.33 -29.97 7.00
CA SER A 127 27.56 -30.92 7.82
C SER A 127 26.06 -30.79 7.64
N GLY A 128 25.58 -29.73 6.92
CA GLY A 128 24.19 -29.41 6.72
C GLY A 128 23.60 -28.52 7.85
N ASP A 129 24.40 -28.10 8.81
CA ASP A 129 23.95 -27.22 9.88
C ASP A 129 23.74 -25.78 9.36
N LYS A 130 22.61 -25.18 9.76
CA LYS A 130 22.22 -23.83 9.32
C LYS A 130 22.39 -22.83 10.44
N SER A 131 22.98 -21.70 10.08
CA SER A 131 23.09 -20.52 10.94
C SER A 131 22.62 -19.29 10.22
N THR A 132 22.07 -18.29 10.94
CA THR A 132 21.55 -17.07 10.34
C THR A 132 22.03 -15.84 11.07
N VAL A 133 22.24 -14.75 10.31
CA VAL A 133 22.50 -13.42 10.86
C VAL A 133 21.65 -12.39 10.13
N ARG A 134 21.14 -11.39 10.85
CA ARG A 134 20.53 -10.21 10.25
C ARG A 134 21.57 -9.11 10.08
N SER A 135 21.45 -8.36 9.02
CA SER A 135 22.20 -7.12 8.88
C SER A 135 21.88 -6.17 10.05
N PRO A 136 22.89 -5.48 10.59
CA PRO A 136 22.70 -4.53 11.68
C PRO A 136 21.96 -3.27 11.26
N SER A 137 21.91 -2.97 9.96
CA SER A 137 21.23 -1.80 9.40
C SER A 137 20.29 -2.18 8.28
N THR A 138 19.20 -1.45 8.17
CA THR A 138 18.27 -1.50 7.03
C THR A 138 18.83 -0.70 5.86
N ILE A 139 18.36 -0.99 4.66
CA ILE A 139 18.68 -0.23 3.45
C ILE A 139 17.42 0.53 3.06
N GLU A 140 17.47 1.86 3.11
CA GLU A 140 16.39 2.71 2.65
C GLU A 140 16.54 3.00 1.15
N TYR A 141 15.51 2.66 0.38
CA TYR A 141 15.49 2.82 -1.08
C TYR A 141 15.08 4.24 -1.46
N LEU A 142 16.06 5.10 -1.66
CA LEU A 142 15.88 6.47 -2.15
C LEU A 142 16.86 6.74 -3.31
N ASP A 143 16.49 7.66 -4.21
CA ASP A 143 17.40 8.12 -5.28
C ASP A 143 18.60 8.85 -4.66
N PRO A 144 19.84 8.31 -4.72
CA PRO A 144 21.00 8.90 -4.09
C PRO A 144 21.45 10.21 -4.77
N SER A 145 20.94 10.52 -5.96
CA SER A 145 21.24 11.76 -6.67
C SER A 145 20.49 12.98 -6.09
N LYS A 146 19.51 12.76 -5.20
CA LYS A 146 18.70 13.81 -4.59
C LYS A 146 19.18 14.12 -3.18
N GLY A 147 19.11 15.39 -2.82
CA GLY A 147 19.45 15.85 -1.46
C GLY A 147 18.29 15.66 -0.48
N TRP A 148 17.92 14.42 -0.18
CA TRP A 148 16.82 14.12 0.73
C TRP A 148 17.05 14.67 2.13
N GLN A 149 16.05 15.34 2.65
CA GLN A 149 15.95 15.85 4.03
C GLN A 149 14.83 15.12 4.77
N ARG A 150 14.81 15.24 6.10
CA ARG A 150 13.81 14.63 6.95
C ARG A 150 13.28 15.61 7.97
N ALA A 151 11.96 15.54 8.21
CA ALA A 151 11.29 16.27 9.28
C ALA A 151 10.30 15.33 9.97
N GLN A 152 10.21 15.43 11.30
CA GLN A 152 9.40 14.54 12.12
C GLN A 152 8.07 15.22 12.48
N GLY A 153 6.95 14.53 12.20
CA GLY A 153 5.62 14.85 12.72
C GLY A 153 5.16 13.84 13.78
N ASP A 154 3.92 13.92 14.21
CA ASP A 154 3.33 13.04 15.20
C ASP A 154 2.91 11.70 14.53
N GLY A 155 3.73 10.64 14.72
CA GLY A 155 3.52 9.31 14.11
C GLY A 155 3.89 9.23 12.62
N TYR A 156 4.62 10.21 12.08
CA TYR A 156 5.10 10.14 10.69
C TYR A 156 6.40 10.92 10.50
N THR A 157 7.15 10.52 9.46
CA THR A 157 8.36 11.22 9.00
C THR A 157 8.14 11.71 7.57
N ILE A 158 8.36 13.00 7.32
CA ILE A 158 8.42 13.58 5.97
C ILE A 158 9.83 13.45 5.44
N ILE A 159 9.99 12.78 4.30
CA ILE A 159 11.25 12.65 3.55
C ILE A 159 11.07 13.44 2.25
N TYR A 160 11.85 14.49 2.05
CA TYR A 160 11.61 15.46 0.99
C TYR A 160 12.91 16.00 0.41
N TYR A 161 12.84 16.63 -0.76
CA TYR A 161 13.89 17.48 -1.31
C TYR A 161 13.28 18.61 -2.16
N GLY A 162 14.02 19.69 -2.37
CA GLY A 162 13.58 20.79 -3.22
C GLY A 162 12.34 21.53 -2.72
N VAL A 163 12.07 21.49 -1.41
CA VAL A 163 10.99 22.18 -0.72
C VAL A 163 11.62 23.00 0.41
N GLU A 164 11.10 24.19 0.67
CA GLU A 164 11.59 25.06 1.73
C GLU A 164 11.22 24.49 3.11
N ALA A 165 12.14 24.58 4.08
CA ALA A 165 11.94 24.03 5.42
C ALA A 165 10.71 24.63 6.12
N ALA A 166 10.46 25.92 5.93
CA ALA A 166 9.29 26.60 6.51
C ALA A 166 7.95 26.04 5.98
N GLU A 167 7.89 25.62 4.71
CA GLU A 167 6.71 24.98 4.12
C GLU A 167 6.47 23.58 4.75
N VAL A 168 7.56 22.88 5.08
CA VAL A 168 7.50 21.58 5.74
C VAL A 168 7.04 21.73 7.20
N GLU A 169 7.53 22.74 7.92
CA GLU A 169 7.12 23.04 9.29
C GLU A 169 5.63 23.41 9.37
N GLU A 170 5.13 24.26 8.45
CA GLU A 170 3.70 24.58 8.34
C GLU A 170 2.85 23.34 8.03
N MET A 171 3.38 22.45 7.19
CA MET A 171 2.72 21.17 6.90
C MET A 171 2.60 20.32 8.16
N ILE A 172 3.68 20.15 8.91
CA ILE A 172 3.69 19.36 10.15
C ILE A 172 2.66 19.90 11.14
N GLU A 173 2.65 21.21 11.38
CA GLU A 173 1.67 21.85 12.25
C GLU A 173 0.24 21.55 11.79
N THR A 174 -0.03 21.72 10.49
CA THR A 174 -1.35 21.46 9.91
C THR A 174 -1.80 20.01 10.06
N ILE A 175 -0.90 19.05 9.81
CA ILE A 175 -1.23 17.63 9.88
C ILE A 175 -1.37 17.16 11.32
N ASN A 176 -0.48 17.56 12.23
CA ASN A 176 -0.56 17.19 13.65
C ASN A 176 -1.91 17.58 14.25
N HIS A 177 -2.49 18.73 13.86
CA HIS A 177 -3.84 19.12 14.27
C HIS A 177 -4.95 18.18 13.77
N ARG A 178 -4.69 17.40 12.72
CA ARG A 178 -5.68 16.46 12.14
C ARG A 178 -5.57 15.05 12.69
N ILE A 179 -4.41 14.65 13.23
CA ILE A 179 -4.17 13.32 13.76
C ILE A 179 -5.25 12.87 14.76
N PRO A 180 -5.65 13.67 15.78
CA PRO A 180 -6.69 13.22 16.72
C PRO A 180 -8.03 12.90 16.06
N THR A 181 -8.37 13.58 14.97
CA THR A 181 -9.61 13.29 14.22
C THR A 181 -9.47 12.01 13.39
N LEU A 182 -8.31 11.77 12.78
CA LEU A 182 -8.02 10.51 12.09
C LEU A 182 -8.13 9.33 13.07
N GLU A 183 -7.45 9.43 14.20
CA GLU A 183 -7.47 8.40 15.25
C GLU A 183 -8.88 8.11 15.78
N ALA A 184 -9.63 9.16 16.10
CA ALA A 184 -11.00 9.02 16.58
C ALA A 184 -11.94 8.39 15.55
N THR A 185 -11.79 8.72 14.27
CA THR A 185 -12.64 8.23 13.18
C THR A 185 -12.30 6.80 12.79
N LEU A 186 -11.01 6.47 12.77
CA LEU A 186 -10.51 5.17 12.29
C LEU A 186 -10.28 4.17 13.43
N GLY A 187 -10.31 4.63 14.70
CA GLY A 187 -10.12 3.78 15.87
C GLY A 187 -8.71 3.25 16.04
N VAL A 188 -7.70 3.96 15.54
CA VAL A 188 -6.28 3.58 15.56
C VAL A 188 -5.52 4.59 16.41
N THR A 189 -5.12 4.21 17.63
CA THR A 189 -4.40 5.09 18.58
C THR A 189 -2.90 4.81 18.67
N ASP A 190 -2.49 3.62 18.29
CA ASP A 190 -1.10 3.16 18.32
C ASP A 190 -0.63 2.82 16.89
N ALA A 191 -0.86 3.74 15.95
CA ALA A 191 -0.38 3.56 14.59
C ALA A 191 1.16 3.48 14.58
N PRO A 192 1.75 2.60 13.74
CA PRO A 192 3.19 2.61 13.53
C PRO A 192 3.60 3.91 12.82
N ASP A 193 4.86 4.30 12.97
CA ASP A 193 5.40 5.43 12.22
C ASP A 193 5.25 5.22 10.71
N PHE A 194 4.70 6.21 10.03
CA PHE A 194 4.54 6.24 8.59
C PHE A 194 5.60 7.13 7.93
N LYS A 195 5.87 6.90 6.64
CA LYS A 195 6.74 7.77 5.84
C LYS A 195 5.93 8.51 4.78
N ALA A 196 6.14 9.81 4.66
CA ALA A 196 5.64 10.63 3.58
C ALA A 196 6.81 11.02 2.67
N ILE A 197 6.84 10.49 1.45
CA ILE A 197 7.88 10.81 0.47
C ILE A 197 7.36 11.94 -0.41
N VAL A 198 7.89 13.14 -0.24
CA VAL A 198 7.37 14.34 -0.89
C VAL A 198 8.37 14.87 -1.93
N PHE A 199 7.90 14.93 -3.16
CA PHE A 199 8.63 15.48 -4.29
C PHE A 199 8.29 16.96 -4.49
N PRO A 200 9.17 17.76 -5.11
CA PRO A 200 8.90 19.17 -5.35
C PRO A 200 7.77 19.41 -6.36
N SER A 201 7.52 18.43 -7.25
CA SER A 201 6.45 18.51 -8.25
C SER A 201 5.86 17.14 -8.57
N ILE A 202 4.65 17.14 -9.16
CA ILE A 202 4.01 15.91 -9.65
C ILE A 202 4.83 15.25 -10.78
N GLN A 203 5.52 16.03 -11.59
CA GLN A 203 6.38 15.52 -12.67
C GLN A 203 7.58 14.76 -12.12
N ASP A 204 8.17 15.25 -11.03
CA ASP A 204 9.28 14.56 -10.34
C ASP A 204 8.82 13.27 -9.65
N ALA A 205 7.60 13.26 -9.12
CA ALA A 205 7.03 12.10 -8.44
C ALA A 205 6.54 11.01 -9.39
N THR A 206 6.04 11.36 -10.58
CA THR A 206 5.40 10.42 -11.52
C THR A 206 6.22 9.17 -11.82
N PRO A 207 7.55 9.22 -12.04
CA PRO A 207 8.36 8.01 -12.25
C PRO A 207 8.42 7.08 -11.02
N SER A 208 8.09 7.60 -9.85
CA SER A 208 8.10 6.89 -8.56
C SER A 208 6.73 6.37 -8.14
N PHE A 209 5.68 6.66 -8.91
CA PHE A 209 4.37 6.10 -8.66
C PHE A 209 4.28 4.64 -9.12
N PRO A 210 3.38 3.84 -8.52
CA PRO A 210 3.20 2.47 -8.95
C PRO A 210 2.81 2.42 -10.43
N PRO A 211 3.22 1.38 -11.18
CA PRO A 211 2.81 1.19 -12.56
C PRO A 211 1.31 0.90 -12.60
N VAL A 212 0.50 1.94 -12.78
CA VAL A 212 -0.93 1.86 -13.02
C VAL A 212 -1.21 1.77 -14.50
N SER A 213 -2.40 1.29 -14.90
CA SER A 213 -2.76 1.24 -16.32
C SER A 213 -2.66 2.65 -16.92
N GLN A 214 -2.17 2.76 -18.16
CA GLN A 214 -2.11 4.04 -18.88
C GLN A 214 -3.46 4.77 -18.86
N THR A 215 -4.56 4.03 -18.97
CA THR A 215 -5.90 4.60 -18.89
C THR A 215 -6.17 5.31 -17.56
N ALA A 216 -5.67 4.79 -16.46
CA ALA A 216 -5.81 5.44 -15.15
C ALA A 216 -4.89 6.66 -15.03
N THR A 217 -3.66 6.56 -15.56
CA THR A 217 -2.67 7.66 -15.54
C THR A 217 -3.09 8.81 -16.46
N ASP A 218 -3.57 8.52 -17.66
CA ASP A 218 -3.97 9.53 -18.64
C ASP A 218 -5.29 10.24 -18.28
N GLN A 219 -6.13 9.60 -17.48
CA GLN A 219 -7.44 10.13 -17.09
C GLN A 219 -7.44 10.82 -15.73
N PHE A 220 -6.51 10.50 -14.85
CA PHE A 220 -6.48 10.99 -13.48
C PHE A 220 -5.07 11.44 -13.10
N LEU A 221 -4.93 12.72 -12.84
CA LEU A 221 -3.74 13.28 -12.19
C LEU A 221 -3.83 12.95 -10.70
N PHE A 222 -3.27 11.82 -10.31
CA PHE A 222 -3.07 11.51 -8.91
C PHE A 222 -1.98 12.42 -8.34
N ALA A 223 -2.28 13.09 -7.24
CA ALA A 223 -1.33 13.96 -6.55
C ALA A 223 -0.46 13.17 -5.55
N GLY A 224 -0.91 11.98 -5.15
CA GLY A 224 -0.21 11.07 -4.26
C GLY A 224 -0.67 9.62 -4.43
N PHE A 225 0.05 8.70 -3.79
CA PHE A 225 -0.27 7.28 -3.72
C PHE A 225 0.10 6.71 -2.37
N ALA A 226 -0.87 6.27 -1.60
CA ALA A 226 -0.64 5.48 -0.40
C ALA A 226 -0.17 4.06 -0.77
N GLN A 227 0.82 3.58 -0.02
CA GLN A 227 1.41 2.25 -0.14
C GLN A 227 1.41 1.57 1.25
N PRO A 228 0.23 1.17 1.75
CA PRO A 228 0.08 0.71 3.13
C PRO A 228 0.97 -0.47 3.47
N GLN A 229 1.20 -1.40 2.50
CA GLN A 229 2.08 -2.54 2.68
C GLN A 229 3.55 -2.17 2.95
N TYR A 230 3.95 -0.91 2.69
CA TYR A 230 5.27 -0.36 3.01
C TYR A 230 5.20 0.71 4.11
N ARG A 231 4.02 0.98 4.65
CA ARG A 231 3.75 2.04 5.65
C ARG A 231 4.20 3.42 5.19
N LEU A 232 4.01 3.71 3.93
CA LEU A 232 4.38 4.99 3.34
C LEU A 232 3.40 5.44 2.26
N PHE A 233 3.48 6.71 1.91
CA PHE A 233 2.90 7.24 0.70
C PHE A 233 3.88 8.13 -0.06
N VAL A 234 3.65 8.29 -1.35
CA VAL A 234 4.43 9.17 -2.24
C VAL A 234 3.53 10.31 -2.69
N GLN A 235 4.01 11.55 -2.57
CA GLN A 235 3.26 12.75 -2.92
C GLN A 235 4.07 13.64 -3.86
N GLY A 236 3.40 14.17 -4.89
CA GLY A 236 4.01 14.95 -5.95
C GLY A 236 4.11 16.46 -5.73
N LYS A 237 3.80 16.97 -4.54
CA LYS A 237 3.92 18.38 -4.15
C LYS A 237 3.55 18.53 -2.68
N MET A 238 4.17 19.45 -1.95
CA MET A 238 3.74 19.78 -0.60
C MET A 238 2.31 20.33 -0.63
N ASN A 239 1.35 19.56 -0.12
CA ASN A 239 -0.07 19.91 -0.10
C ASN A 239 -0.78 19.18 1.03
N SER A 240 -1.33 19.90 2.01
CA SER A 240 -1.93 19.33 3.22
C SER A 240 -3.21 18.53 2.95
N THR A 241 -3.95 18.86 1.91
CA THR A 241 -5.17 18.12 1.52
C THR A 241 -4.79 16.73 1.02
N THR A 242 -3.85 16.65 0.06
CA THR A 242 -3.33 15.37 -0.44
C THR A 242 -2.65 14.58 0.67
N PHE A 243 -1.83 15.24 1.49
CA PHE A 243 -1.15 14.59 2.61
C PHE A 243 -2.14 13.91 3.56
N THR A 244 -3.19 14.62 3.97
CA THR A 244 -4.23 14.06 4.84
C THR A 244 -4.97 12.89 4.17
N HIS A 245 -5.23 13.00 2.87
CA HIS A 245 -5.88 11.95 2.08
C HIS A 245 -5.05 10.66 2.09
N GLU A 246 -3.77 10.74 1.73
CA GLU A 246 -2.88 9.59 1.69
C GLU A 246 -2.61 9.01 3.10
N LEU A 247 -2.46 9.88 4.09
CA LEU A 247 -2.30 9.46 5.47
C LEU A 247 -3.55 8.72 5.99
N ALA A 248 -4.75 9.19 5.63
CA ALA A 248 -6.00 8.52 5.98
C ALA A 248 -6.08 7.10 5.40
N HIS A 249 -5.55 6.84 4.21
CA HIS A 249 -5.46 5.48 3.67
C HIS A 249 -4.53 4.58 4.49
N LEU A 250 -3.41 5.11 5.01
CA LEU A 250 -2.50 4.33 5.86
C LEU A 250 -3.17 3.97 7.19
N TYR A 251 -3.83 4.94 7.85
CA TYR A 251 -4.58 4.69 9.08
C TYR A 251 -5.76 3.74 8.85
N ALA A 252 -6.50 3.89 7.74
CA ALA A 252 -7.62 3.00 7.40
C ALA A 252 -7.14 1.56 7.16
N HIS A 253 -5.95 1.39 6.57
CA HIS A 253 -5.33 0.07 6.43
C HIS A 253 -5.01 -0.57 7.78
N GLU A 254 -4.43 0.17 8.72
CA GLU A 254 -4.16 -0.34 10.08
C GLU A 254 -5.46 -0.70 10.81
N ALA A 255 -6.53 0.08 10.63
CA ALA A 255 -7.83 -0.20 11.23
C ALA A 255 -8.44 -1.55 10.79
N VAL A 256 -8.12 -2.03 9.56
CA VAL A 256 -8.70 -3.25 8.98
C VAL A 256 -7.65 -4.29 8.55
N SER A 257 -6.41 -4.17 9.04
CA SER A 257 -5.27 -4.99 8.59
C SER A 257 -5.35 -6.47 8.98
N ALA A 258 -6.09 -6.83 10.02
CA ALA A 258 -6.22 -8.22 10.48
C ALA A 258 -7.09 -9.08 9.54
N THR A 259 -8.02 -8.48 8.83
CA THR A 259 -8.79 -9.13 7.77
C THR A 259 -8.20 -8.78 6.42
N LEU A 260 -8.25 -9.71 5.48
CA LEU A 260 -7.83 -9.47 4.11
C LEU A 260 -8.37 -8.11 3.64
N ALA A 261 -7.51 -7.10 3.60
CA ALA A 261 -7.84 -5.70 3.28
C ALA A 261 -8.58 -5.53 1.93
N SER A 262 -8.65 -6.59 1.12
CA SER A 262 -9.43 -6.69 -0.12
C SER A 262 -10.94 -6.59 0.05
N ASN A 263 -11.47 -6.63 1.28
CA ASN A 263 -12.91 -6.59 1.55
C ASN A 263 -13.46 -5.19 1.85
N VAL A 264 -12.61 -4.18 1.94
CA VAL A 264 -13.05 -2.79 2.11
C VAL A 264 -13.51 -2.26 0.76
N PRO A 265 -14.79 -1.89 0.58
CA PRO A 265 -15.26 -1.35 -0.68
C PRO A 265 -14.64 0.02 -0.95
N SER A 266 -14.40 0.34 -2.22
CA SER A 266 -13.71 1.60 -2.59
C SER A 266 -14.45 2.85 -2.09
N TRP A 267 -15.80 2.83 -2.04
CA TRP A 267 -16.55 3.97 -1.50
C TRP A 267 -16.22 4.27 -0.03
N LEU A 268 -15.90 3.22 0.76
CA LEU A 268 -15.56 3.40 2.17
C LEU A 268 -14.13 3.91 2.33
N GLY A 269 -13.17 3.30 1.65
CA GLY A 269 -11.76 3.73 1.71
C GLY A 269 -11.56 5.14 1.19
N GLU A 270 -12.04 5.42 -0.02
CA GLU A 270 -11.96 6.76 -0.62
C GLU A 270 -12.84 7.78 0.10
N GLY A 271 -14.00 7.34 0.59
CA GLY A 271 -14.90 8.18 1.35
C GLY A 271 -14.31 8.66 2.68
N LEU A 272 -13.64 7.77 3.42
CA LEU A 272 -12.90 8.13 4.64
C LEU A 272 -11.80 9.14 4.34
N ALA A 273 -10.97 8.88 3.31
CA ALA A 273 -9.91 9.79 2.92
C ALA A 273 -10.45 11.15 2.51
N ARG A 274 -11.52 11.21 1.71
CA ARG A 274 -12.18 12.45 1.27
C ARG A 274 -12.85 13.22 2.39
N PHE A 275 -13.48 12.53 3.33
CA PHE A 275 -14.07 13.17 4.51
C PHE A 275 -12.99 13.79 5.40
N LEU A 276 -11.95 13.02 5.72
CA LEU A 276 -10.85 13.46 6.60
C LEU A 276 -10.03 14.60 5.98
N GLU A 277 -9.81 14.60 4.65
CA GLU A 277 -9.16 15.72 3.96
C GLU A 277 -10.00 16.99 4.00
N SER A 278 -11.34 16.88 3.99
CA SER A 278 -12.25 18.03 4.03
C SER A 278 -12.36 18.63 5.43
N GLY A 279 -12.23 17.80 6.46
CA GLY A 279 -12.31 18.16 7.87
C GLY A 279 -13.72 18.42 8.39
N SER A 280 -14.78 18.25 7.56
CA SER A 280 -16.18 18.30 7.98
C SER A 280 -17.12 17.73 6.93
N SER A 281 -18.27 17.19 7.39
CA SER A 281 -19.36 16.73 6.53
C SER A 281 -19.99 17.86 5.73
N GLU A 282 -20.10 19.08 6.30
CA GLU A 282 -20.61 20.26 5.58
C GLU A 282 -19.79 20.54 4.32
N LYS A 283 -18.46 20.61 4.42
CA LYS A 283 -17.58 20.82 3.27
C LYS A 283 -17.66 19.68 2.26
N SER A 284 -17.80 18.42 2.71
CA SER A 284 -17.99 17.27 1.83
C SER A 284 -19.32 17.38 1.05
N ASN A 285 -20.39 17.77 1.74
CA ASN A 285 -21.71 18.00 1.15
C ASN A 285 -21.72 19.19 0.16
N GLU A 286 -21.01 20.28 0.47
CA GLU A 286 -20.85 21.42 -0.45
C GLU A 286 -20.13 21.00 -1.74
N ARG A 287 -19.06 20.22 -1.63
CA ARG A 287 -18.33 19.67 -2.79
C ARG A 287 -19.23 18.78 -3.64
N LEU A 288 -20.04 17.92 -3.01
CA LEU A 288 -20.99 17.07 -3.75
C LEU A 288 -22.01 17.92 -4.49
N ARG A 289 -22.68 18.87 -3.82
CA ARG A 289 -23.67 19.75 -4.44
C ARG A 289 -23.13 20.61 -5.57
N ALA A 290 -21.84 20.97 -5.50
CA ALA A 290 -21.16 21.74 -6.54
C ALA A 290 -20.83 20.90 -7.79
N SER A 291 -20.78 19.56 -7.66
CA SER A 291 -20.25 18.68 -8.70
C SER A 291 -21.28 17.72 -9.28
N VAL A 292 -22.35 17.39 -8.54
CA VAL A 292 -23.27 16.29 -8.84
C VAL A 292 -24.71 16.72 -8.65
N ARG A 293 -25.56 16.43 -9.62
CA ARG A 293 -27.00 16.64 -9.48
C ARG A 293 -27.66 15.48 -8.72
N PRO A 294 -28.81 15.70 -8.05
CA PRO A 294 -29.50 14.64 -7.29
C PRO A 294 -29.85 13.39 -8.11
N ASP A 295 -30.18 13.58 -9.40
CA ASP A 295 -30.53 12.51 -10.33
C ASP A 295 -29.31 11.73 -10.87
N GLU A 296 -28.09 12.24 -10.65
CA GLU A 296 -26.83 11.61 -11.06
C GLU A 296 -26.19 10.75 -9.96
N LEU A 297 -26.71 10.77 -8.72
CA LEU A 297 -26.13 10.03 -7.63
C LEU A 297 -26.10 8.52 -7.91
N LEU A 298 -24.91 7.94 -7.77
CA LEU A 298 -24.69 6.50 -7.88
C LEU A 298 -25.32 5.78 -6.66
N SER A 299 -25.68 4.51 -6.81
CA SER A 299 -25.99 3.70 -5.63
C SER A 299 -24.70 3.25 -4.93
N ILE A 300 -24.62 3.44 -3.62
CA ILE A 300 -23.45 3.05 -2.79
C ILE A 300 -23.11 1.57 -2.97
N LYS A 301 -24.13 0.72 -3.13
CA LYS A 301 -23.94 -0.71 -3.44
C LYS A 301 -23.09 -0.94 -4.68
N HIS A 302 -23.16 -0.05 -5.68
CA HIS A 302 -22.42 -0.16 -6.93
C HIS A 302 -21.06 0.56 -6.89
N MET A 303 -20.73 1.22 -5.79
CA MET A 303 -19.47 1.91 -5.58
C MET A 303 -18.41 1.03 -4.87
N GLY A 304 -18.54 -0.28 -4.94
CA GLY A 304 -17.56 -1.24 -4.38
C GLY A 304 -16.17 -1.16 -5.01
N THR A 305 -16.10 -0.69 -6.27
CA THR A 305 -14.87 -0.43 -7.01
C THR A 305 -14.93 0.97 -7.64
N ILE A 306 -13.77 1.58 -7.90
CA ILE A 306 -13.70 2.85 -8.61
C ILE A 306 -14.22 2.65 -10.05
N PRO A 307 -15.16 3.50 -10.54
CA PRO A 307 -15.71 3.35 -11.87
C PRO A 307 -14.67 3.49 -12.98
N GLY A 308 -14.79 2.69 -14.03
CA GLY A 308 -13.92 2.82 -15.22
C GLY A 308 -14.31 4.00 -16.14
N LYS A 309 -15.53 4.54 -16.02
CA LYS A 309 -16.00 5.65 -16.83
C LYS A 309 -15.69 6.98 -16.15
N ARG A 310 -15.03 7.88 -16.88
CA ARG A 310 -14.58 9.17 -16.35
C ARG A 310 -15.69 10.01 -15.70
N SER A 311 -16.88 10.10 -16.33
CA SER A 311 -18.01 10.84 -15.75
C SER A 311 -18.38 10.33 -14.36
N ASP A 312 -18.39 9.02 -14.18
CA ASP A 312 -18.80 8.38 -12.94
C ASP A 312 -17.74 8.54 -11.85
N VAL A 313 -16.46 8.66 -12.23
CA VAL A 313 -15.35 8.98 -11.30
C VAL A 313 -15.51 10.37 -10.71
N PHE A 314 -15.93 11.36 -11.50
CA PHE A 314 -16.22 12.72 -11.00
C PHE A 314 -17.37 12.76 -9.99
N ILE A 315 -18.31 11.81 -10.06
CA ILE A 315 -19.39 11.62 -9.09
C ILE A 315 -18.88 10.82 -7.88
N PHE A 316 -18.14 9.75 -8.12
CA PHE A 316 -17.72 8.76 -7.14
C PHE A 316 -17.02 9.37 -5.94
N TYR A 317 -15.94 10.14 -6.13
CA TYR A 317 -15.16 10.69 -5.05
C TYR A 317 -15.91 11.71 -4.17
N PRO A 318 -16.56 12.74 -4.70
CA PRO A 318 -17.38 13.65 -3.89
C PRO A 318 -18.50 12.93 -3.16
N GLN A 319 -19.15 11.97 -3.81
CA GLN A 319 -20.25 11.20 -3.23
C GLN A 319 -19.77 10.30 -2.10
N ALA A 320 -18.66 9.58 -2.27
CA ALA A 320 -18.08 8.73 -1.24
C ALA A 320 -17.74 9.54 0.02
N GLY A 321 -17.09 10.70 -0.16
CA GLY A 321 -16.76 11.60 0.96
C GLY A 321 -17.98 12.16 1.67
N ALA A 322 -19.03 12.56 0.93
CA ALA A 322 -20.26 13.08 1.51
C ALA A 322 -21.05 11.99 2.25
N PHE A 323 -21.10 10.77 1.72
CA PHE A 323 -21.78 9.65 2.38
C PHE A 323 -21.07 9.23 3.67
N VAL A 324 -19.73 9.13 3.66
CA VAL A 324 -18.96 8.86 4.89
C VAL A 324 -19.11 10.01 5.90
N GLY A 325 -19.08 11.26 5.42
CA GLY A 325 -19.36 12.43 6.26
C GLY A 325 -20.71 12.36 6.95
N TYR A 326 -21.75 11.93 6.23
CA TYR A 326 -23.07 11.69 6.79
C TYR A 326 -23.06 10.58 7.87
N LEU A 327 -22.38 9.46 7.63
CA LEU A 327 -22.27 8.39 8.62
C LEU A 327 -21.59 8.86 9.91
N VAL A 328 -20.56 9.68 9.80
CA VAL A 328 -19.86 10.23 10.97
C VAL A 328 -20.70 11.27 11.70
N GLU A 329 -21.45 12.12 10.99
CA GLU A 329 -22.31 13.15 11.58
C GLU A 329 -23.54 12.54 12.27
N GLU A 330 -24.20 11.57 11.62
CA GLU A 330 -25.42 10.95 12.13
C GLU A 330 -25.13 9.97 13.28
N PHE A 331 -24.02 9.19 13.17
CA PHE A 331 -23.75 8.08 14.09
C PHE A 331 -22.50 8.29 14.95
N SER A 332 -21.67 9.27 14.72
CA SER A 332 -20.43 9.63 15.41
C SER A 332 -19.14 9.00 14.85
N HIS A 333 -17.99 9.64 15.16
CA HIS A 333 -16.64 9.09 14.90
C HIS A 333 -16.46 7.72 15.59
N GLY A 334 -16.91 7.58 16.83
CA GLY A 334 -16.81 6.32 17.57
C GLY A 334 -17.60 5.18 16.94
N SER A 335 -18.76 5.44 16.33
CA SER A 335 -19.51 4.44 15.57
C SER A 335 -18.78 4.02 14.30
N MET A 336 -18.13 4.95 13.61
CA MET A 336 -17.28 4.63 12.44
C MET A 336 -16.09 3.76 12.85
N ALA A 337 -15.39 4.10 13.93
CA ALA A 337 -14.30 3.28 14.48
C ALA A 337 -14.79 1.86 14.87
N ALA A 338 -15.95 1.76 15.54
CA ALA A 338 -16.55 0.47 15.89
C ALA A 338 -16.94 -0.35 14.65
N PHE A 339 -17.44 0.30 13.61
CA PHE A 339 -17.77 -0.35 12.33
C PHE A 339 -16.53 -0.96 11.67
N LEU A 340 -15.44 -0.20 11.59
CA LEU A 340 -14.17 -0.69 11.05
C LEU A 340 -13.60 -1.85 11.89
N ALA A 341 -13.67 -1.77 13.22
CA ALA A 341 -13.24 -2.84 14.13
C ALA A 341 -14.05 -4.13 13.94
N VAL A 342 -15.36 -4.04 13.76
CA VAL A 342 -16.23 -5.20 13.47
C VAL A 342 -15.89 -5.79 12.10
N MET A 343 -15.66 -4.97 11.08
CA MET A 343 -15.17 -5.45 9.78
C MET A 343 -13.81 -6.14 9.91
N ASN A 344 -12.91 -5.59 10.70
CA ASN A 344 -11.57 -6.14 10.94
C ASN A 344 -11.62 -7.53 11.61
N SER A 345 -12.68 -7.85 12.34
CA SER A 345 -12.91 -9.19 12.89
C SER A 345 -13.39 -10.23 11.86
N GLY A 346 -13.58 -9.85 10.60
CA GLY A 346 -14.04 -10.71 9.52
C GLY A 346 -15.54 -10.69 9.29
N THR A 347 -16.28 -9.81 9.97
CA THR A 347 -17.73 -9.67 9.78
C THR A 347 -18.02 -9.06 8.40
N PRO A 348 -18.93 -9.65 7.60
CA PRO A 348 -19.32 -9.09 6.31
C PRO A 348 -19.85 -7.66 6.43
N LEU A 349 -19.55 -6.82 5.44
CA LEU A 349 -19.92 -5.39 5.41
C LEU A 349 -21.38 -5.12 5.79
N THR A 350 -22.33 -5.84 5.19
CA THR A 350 -23.76 -5.66 5.43
C THR A 350 -24.16 -5.96 6.86
N THR A 351 -23.62 -7.04 7.43
CA THR A 351 -23.86 -7.44 8.82
C THR A 351 -23.22 -6.44 9.80
N ALA A 352 -21.97 -6.03 9.54
CA ALA A 352 -21.28 -5.03 10.36
C ALA A 352 -22.05 -3.69 10.34
N PHE A 353 -22.58 -3.32 9.16
CA PHE A 353 -23.36 -2.09 8.98
C PHE A 353 -24.63 -2.10 9.81
N GLU A 354 -25.44 -3.15 9.73
CA GLU A 354 -26.67 -3.32 10.52
C GLU A 354 -26.37 -3.41 12.02
N GLN A 355 -25.29 -4.10 12.40
CA GLN A 355 -24.88 -4.25 13.80
C GLN A 355 -24.55 -2.91 14.46
N ILE A 356 -23.86 -2.03 13.74
CA ILE A 356 -23.37 -0.76 14.30
C ILE A 356 -24.39 0.37 14.13
N PHE A 357 -25.00 0.48 12.95
CA PHE A 357 -25.89 1.59 12.63
C PHE A 357 -27.37 1.27 12.87
N SER A 358 -27.70 0.02 13.22
CA SER A 358 -29.07 -0.47 13.46
C SER A 358 -30.03 -0.27 12.28
N LYS A 359 -29.49 -0.06 11.11
CA LYS A 359 -30.17 0.12 9.81
C LYS A 359 -29.39 -0.61 8.73
N SER A 360 -30.06 -1.05 7.68
CA SER A 360 -29.37 -1.58 6.50
C SER A 360 -28.69 -0.46 5.72
N LEU A 361 -27.66 -0.80 4.93
CA LEU A 361 -27.00 0.15 4.03
C LEU A 361 -28.03 0.85 3.09
N TYR A 362 -29.04 0.11 2.64
CA TYR A 362 -30.12 0.62 1.81
C TYR A 362 -30.97 1.71 2.50
N GLU A 363 -31.35 1.49 3.76
CA GLU A 363 -32.12 2.46 4.55
C GLU A 363 -31.30 3.72 4.78
N VAL A 364 -30.04 3.57 5.20
CA VAL A 364 -29.14 4.69 5.46
C VAL A 364 -28.83 5.45 4.17
N GLU A 365 -28.64 4.77 3.04
CA GLU A 365 -28.46 5.42 1.74
C GLU A 365 -29.69 6.24 1.35
N ASN A 366 -30.91 5.75 1.60
CA ASN A 366 -32.13 6.51 1.31
C ASN A 366 -32.30 7.72 2.24
N ASP A 367 -32.02 7.58 3.53
CA ASP A 367 -32.03 8.71 4.48
C ASP A 367 -31.03 9.80 4.05
N TRP A 368 -29.85 9.40 3.61
CA TRP A 368 -28.83 10.31 3.09
C TRP A 368 -29.27 10.96 1.77
N ARG A 369 -29.87 10.20 0.85
CA ARG A 369 -30.36 10.71 -0.45
C ARG A 369 -31.44 11.79 -0.27
N ASP A 370 -32.28 11.66 0.77
CA ASP A 370 -33.31 12.65 1.08
C ASP A 370 -32.71 14.03 1.41
N LEU A 371 -31.53 14.09 2.05
CA LEU A 371 -30.81 15.35 2.32
C LEU A 371 -30.38 16.10 1.07
N PHE A 372 -30.33 15.40 -0.07
CA PHE A 372 -30.00 15.97 -1.38
C PHE A 372 -31.22 16.11 -2.29
N ASN A 373 -32.43 15.84 -1.80
CA ASN A 373 -33.67 15.76 -2.60
C ASN A 373 -33.54 14.79 -3.78
N ALA A 374 -32.77 13.71 -3.62
CA ALA A 374 -32.62 12.67 -4.60
C ALA A 374 -33.71 11.61 -4.47
N ALA A 375 -34.10 11.01 -5.59
CA ALA A 375 -35.09 9.93 -5.57
C ALA A 375 -34.58 8.75 -4.71
N PRO A 376 -35.44 8.16 -3.86
CA PRO A 376 -35.07 6.97 -3.10
C PRO A 376 -34.78 5.80 -4.04
N LEU A 377 -33.84 4.95 -3.65
CA LEU A 377 -33.63 3.69 -4.35
C LEU A 377 -34.90 2.83 -4.22
N GLN A 378 -35.22 2.12 -5.27
CA GLN A 378 -36.30 1.14 -5.22
C GLN A 378 -35.67 -0.25 -5.05
N LEU A 379 -36.09 -0.99 -4.02
CA LEU A 379 -35.82 -2.42 -3.98
C LEU A 379 -36.52 -3.04 -5.19
N ALA A 380 -35.76 -3.64 -6.09
CA ALA A 380 -36.34 -4.43 -7.17
C ALA A 380 -37.27 -5.47 -6.50
N SER A 381 -38.58 -5.30 -6.71
CA SER A 381 -39.55 -6.30 -6.25
C SER A 381 -39.11 -7.66 -6.81
N ALA A 382 -39.02 -8.67 -5.95
CA ALA A 382 -38.58 -10.02 -6.30
C ALA A 382 -39.56 -10.77 -7.25
N THR A 383 -40.37 -10.02 -8.01
CA THR A 383 -41.34 -10.50 -8.99
C THR A 383 -40.98 -10.00 -10.38
N ALA A 384 -39.77 -10.30 -10.87
CA ALA A 384 -39.48 -10.30 -12.29
C ALA A 384 -39.28 -11.75 -12.71
N GLU A 385 -40.18 -12.25 -13.52
CA GLU A 385 -40.02 -13.51 -14.23
C GLU A 385 -38.66 -13.57 -14.96
N PRO A 386 -38.02 -14.74 -15.07
CA PRO A 386 -36.72 -14.82 -15.74
C PRO A 386 -36.90 -14.46 -17.22
N VAL A 387 -36.46 -13.28 -17.59
CA VAL A 387 -36.27 -12.91 -18.99
C VAL A 387 -35.13 -13.75 -19.53
N ASN A 388 -35.46 -14.73 -20.35
CA ASN A 388 -34.53 -15.53 -21.13
C ASN A 388 -33.81 -14.63 -22.14
N THR A 389 -32.75 -13.98 -21.77
CA THR A 389 -31.84 -13.32 -22.71
C THR A 389 -30.60 -14.20 -22.89
N THR A 390 -30.68 -15.02 -23.94
CA THR A 390 -29.49 -15.55 -24.61
C THR A 390 -28.81 -14.38 -25.32
N ASP A 391 -28.01 -13.64 -24.59
CA ASP A 391 -27.05 -12.72 -25.17
C ASP A 391 -25.70 -12.85 -24.48
N SER A 392 -24.69 -13.17 -25.29
CA SER A 392 -23.34 -13.48 -24.86
C SER A 392 -22.67 -12.24 -24.29
N ALA A 393 -22.85 -11.99 -23.00
CA ALA A 393 -22.09 -10.96 -22.29
C ALA A 393 -20.65 -11.43 -22.11
N VAL A 394 -19.74 -10.75 -22.78
CA VAL A 394 -18.31 -10.79 -22.52
C VAL A 394 -18.09 -10.45 -21.04
N ARG A 395 -17.77 -11.44 -20.23
CA ARG A 395 -17.35 -11.23 -18.83
C ARG A 395 -16.00 -10.51 -18.83
N SER A 396 -16.01 -9.22 -18.57
CA SER A 396 -14.85 -8.51 -18.10
C SER A 396 -14.61 -8.92 -16.64
N THR A 397 -13.57 -9.72 -16.40
CA THR A 397 -13.10 -10.01 -15.05
C THR A 397 -12.54 -8.72 -14.44
N PRO A 398 -13.00 -8.29 -13.26
CA PRO A 398 -12.37 -7.16 -12.56
C PRO A 398 -10.97 -7.59 -12.12
N VAL A 399 -9.97 -6.80 -12.49
CA VAL A 399 -8.60 -6.95 -12.01
C VAL A 399 -8.53 -6.27 -10.64
N PRO A 400 -8.27 -6.99 -9.54
CA PRO A 400 -8.11 -6.34 -8.24
C PRO A 400 -6.83 -5.51 -8.23
N LEU A 401 -6.91 -4.23 -7.88
CA LEU A 401 -5.76 -3.31 -7.75
C LEU A 401 -4.77 -3.71 -6.64
N LEU A 402 -5.07 -4.70 -5.82
CA LEU A 402 -4.24 -5.18 -4.70
C LEU A 402 -3.39 -6.43 -5.01
N ALA A 403 -3.35 -6.92 -6.25
CA ALA A 403 -2.61 -8.14 -6.60
C ALA A 403 -1.16 -7.92 -7.09
N TYR A 404 -0.60 -6.72 -6.94
CA TYR A 404 0.79 -6.44 -7.33
C TYR A 404 1.75 -6.44 -6.13
N GLY A 405 1.89 -7.59 -5.49
CA GLY A 405 2.80 -7.73 -4.34
C GLY A 405 3.42 -9.11 -4.13
N SER A 406 3.19 -10.06 -5.04
CA SER A 406 3.81 -11.39 -4.91
C SER A 406 4.10 -12.01 -6.27
N GLY A 407 5.09 -11.43 -6.96
CA GLY A 407 5.71 -12.04 -8.14
C GLY A 407 6.72 -13.11 -7.72
N VAL A 408 6.26 -14.29 -7.33
CA VAL A 408 7.11 -15.47 -7.38
C VAL A 408 6.91 -16.10 -8.75
N SER A 409 7.80 -15.78 -9.68
CA SER A 409 7.95 -16.50 -10.94
C SER A 409 8.57 -17.86 -10.64
N SER A 410 7.74 -18.88 -10.47
CA SER A 410 8.23 -20.26 -10.61
C SER A 410 8.26 -20.59 -12.10
N THR A 411 9.42 -20.49 -12.72
CA THR A 411 9.71 -21.12 -13.99
C THR A 411 9.77 -22.63 -13.77
N HIS A 412 8.64 -23.29 -13.92
CA HIS A 412 8.61 -24.70 -14.30
C HIS A 412 8.48 -24.75 -15.82
N GLU A 413 9.60 -25.02 -16.46
CA GLU A 413 9.68 -25.45 -17.85
C GLU A 413 9.16 -26.91 -17.91
N PRO A 414 8.14 -27.22 -18.71
CA PRO A 414 7.75 -28.59 -18.93
C PRO A 414 8.75 -29.26 -19.89
N GLU A 415 9.45 -30.27 -19.41
CA GLU A 415 10.25 -31.21 -20.18
C GLU A 415 9.35 -31.89 -21.20
N VAL A 416 9.51 -31.53 -22.47
CA VAL A 416 8.85 -32.17 -23.59
C VAL A 416 9.78 -33.27 -24.12
N GLU A 417 9.40 -34.49 -23.86
CA GLU A 417 9.96 -35.71 -24.44
C GLU A 417 9.87 -35.66 -25.96
N ALA A 418 11.01 -35.67 -26.63
CA ALA A 418 11.12 -35.73 -28.08
C ALA A 418 10.94 -37.13 -28.58
N LYS A 419 10.07 -37.33 -29.58
CA LYS A 419 10.06 -38.48 -30.44
C LYS A 419 10.16 -38.05 -31.91
N PRO A 420 11.01 -38.66 -32.72
CA PRO A 420 11.35 -38.20 -34.07
C PRO A 420 10.42 -38.80 -35.12
N ASP A 421 10.11 -38.07 -36.16
CA ASP A 421 10.32 -38.50 -37.55
C ASP A 421 9.83 -37.54 -38.62
N SER A 422 10.60 -37.55 -39.72
CA SER A 422 10.32 -37.28 -41.15
C SER A 422 10.16 -35.80 -41.60
N GLY A 423 11.22 -35.29 -42.15
CA GLY A 423 11.41 -34.95 -43.56
C GLY A 423 10.48 -33.93 -44.21
N ALA A 424 10.91 -32.66 -44.26
CA ALA A 424 10.66 -31.78 -45.39
C ALA A 424 11.69 -30.63 -45.44
N LYS A 425 12.20 -30.37 -46.63
CA LYS A 425 13.24 -29.45 -47.03
C LYS A 425 12.82 -27.98 -46.89
N PRO A 426 13.67 -27.06 -46.42
CA PRO A 426 13.30 -25.65 -46.31
C PRO A 426 13.39 -24.94 -47.63
N GLU A 427 12.35 -24.19 -47.96
CA GLU A 427 12.31 -23.23 -49.05
C GLU A 427 12.79 -21.87 -48.54
N SER A 428 13.62 -21.22 -49.34
CA SER A 428 14.36 -19.99 -49.03
C SER A 428 13.44 -18.75 -49.02
N LEU A 429 13.50 -17.94 -47.94
CA LEU A 429 12.94 -16.59 -47.89
C LEU A 429 13.86 -15.56 -48.59
N PRO A 430 13.32 -14.59 -49.30
CA PRO A 430 14.14 -13.56 -49.98
C PRO A 430 14.59 -12.45 -48.99
N THR A 431 15.85 -12.09 -49.13
CA THR A 431 16.54 -10.97 -48.49
C THR A 431 15.91 -9.65 -48.97
N VAL A 432 15.41 -8.84 -48.05
CA VAL A 432 15.02 -7.44 -48.32
C VAL A 432 16.18 -6.53 -47.91
N THR A 433 16.74 -5.88 -48.89
CA THR A 433 17.79 -4.85 -48.80
C THR A 433 17.22 -3.54 -48.23
N ALA A 434 17.92 -2.91 -47.29
CA ALA A 434 17.62 -1.58 -46.80
C ALA A 434 18.00 -0.53 -47.88
N PRO A 435 17.21 0.56 -48.01
CA PRO A 435 17.65 1.71 -48.82
C PRO A 435 18.38 2.75 -47.97
N GLU A 436 19.46 3.25 -48.58
CA GLU A 436 20.30 4.37 -48.15
C GLU A 436 19.54 5.69 -48.00
N SER A 437 20.05 6.52 -47.08
CA SER A 437 19.71 7.93 -46.94
C SER A 437 20.25 8.76 -48.10
N PRO A 438 19.58 9.83 -48.53
CA PRO A 438 20.25 10.97 -49.16
C PRO A 438 20.23 12.22 -48.26
N GLU A 439 21.37 12.91 -48.35
CA GLU A 439 21.64 14.24 -47.79
C GLU A 439 20.79 15.36 -48.39
N SER A 440 20.56 16.33 -47.53
CA SER A 440 20.39 17.78 -47.71
C SER A 440 19.89 18.36 -49.02
N GLU A 441 18.80 19.17 -48.93
CA GLU A 441 18.85 20.56 -49.43
C GLU A 441 17.71 21.42 -48.85
N GLU A 442 18.06 22.63 -48.57
CA GLU A 442 17.38 23.76 -47.97
C GLU A 442 16.30 24.34 -48.93
N SER A 443 15.11 24.63 -48.44
CA SER A 443 14.40 25.86 -48.79
C SER A 443 13.06 26.01 -48.07
N ALA A 444 12.88 27.21 -47.54
CA ALA A 444 11.73 27.73 -46.84
C ALA A 444 10.44 27.73 -47.66
N VAL A 445 9.31 27.43 -47.01
CA VAL A 445 8.05 28.22 -47.15
C VAL A 445 7.20 27.97 -45.90
N ALA A 446 6.80 29.04 -45.23
CA ALA A 446 5.86 29.11 -44.12
C ALA A 446 4.47 28.65 -44.52
N GLN A 447 3.85 27.83 -43.67
CA GLN A 447 2.36 27.86 -43.52
C GLN A 447 2.00 27.56 -42.05
N GLU A 448 1.41 28.59 -41.46
CA GLU A 448 0.76 28.59 -40.17
C GLU A 448 -0.36 27.54 -40.13
N THR A 449 -0.32 26.66 -39.10
CA THR A 449 -1.53 26.06 -38.59
C THR A 449 -1.51 26.22 -37.06
N GLY A 450 -2.46 27.03 -36.58
CA GLY A 450 -2.58 27.42 -35.18
C GLY A 450 -2.87 26.28 -34.24
N PRO A 451 -2.57 26.48 -32.96
CA PRO A 451 -2.74 25.47 -31.93
C PRO A 451 -4.22 25.19 -31.64
N ASN A 452 -4.56 23.92 -31.44
CA ASN A 452 -5.87 23.43 -31.06
C ASN A 452 -6.40 24.16 -29.81
N LEU A 453 -7.38 25.01 -29.99
CA LEU A 453 -8.05 25.84 -28.96
C LEU A 453 -8.73 25.05 -27.83
N LEU A 454 -8.83 23.73 -27.92
CA LEU A 454 -9.52 22.89 -26.94
C LEU A 454 -8.67 22.53 -25.72
N VAL A 455 -7.35 22.47 -25.86
CA VAL A 455 -6.45 22.13 -24.72
C VAL A 455 -6.09 23.39 -23.94
N ALA A 456 -6.03 24.56 -24.60
CA ALA A 456 -5.75 25.84 -23.92
C ALA A 456 -6.94 26.31 -23.04
N GLY A 457 -8.17 25.94 -23.39
CA GLY A 457 -9.37 26.34 -22.63
C GLY A 457 -9.48 25.71 -21.24
N ILE A 458 -8.96 24.50 -21.03
CA ILE A 458 -9.09 23.78 -19.75
C ILE A 458 -8.05 24.31 -18.74
N VAL A 459 -6.83 24.61 -19.17
CA VAL A 459 -5.79 25.15 -18.28
C VAL A 459 -6.10 26.60 -17.88
N ILE A 460 -6.66 27.40 -18.77
CA ILE A 460 -7.07 28.78 -18.47
C ILE A 460 -8.32 28.81 -17.57
N GLY A 461 -9.25 27.88 -17.73
CA GLY A 461 -10.43 27.76 -16.88
C GLY A 461 -10.11 27.48 -15.41
N MET A 462 -9.16 26.57 -15.13
CA MET A 462 -8.75 26.28 -13.76
C MET A 462 -7.96 27.42 -13.12
N SER A 463 -7.09 28.09 -13.86
CA SER A 463 -6.34 29.26 -13.35
C SER A 463 -7.26 30.46 -13.05
N VAL A 464 -8.34 30.65 -13.80
CA VAL A 464 -9.33 31.72 -13.55
C VAL A 464 -10.18 31.40 -12.32
N ILE A 465 -10.56 30.15 -12.09
CA ILE A 465 -11.34 29.75 -10.90
C ILE A 465 -10.51 29.95 -9.62
N ILE A 466 -9.24 29.57 -9.63
CA ILE A 466 -8.31 29.80 -8.51
C ILE A 466 -8.06 31.29 -8.30
N GLY A 467 -7.88 32.05 -9.37
CA GLY A 467 -7.71 33.50 -9.31
C GLY A 467 -8.94 34.25 -8.77
N ILE A 468 -10.14 33.84 -9.13
CA ILE A 468 -11.40 34.41 -8.64
C ILE A 468 -11.60 34.05 -7.16
N TRP A 469 -11.28 32.84 -6.74
CA TRP A 469 -11.38 32.43 -5.35
C TRP A 469 -10.42 33.21 -4.44
N LEU A 470 -9.18 33.40 -4.85
CA LEU A 470 -8.19 34.21 -4.14
C LEU A 470 -8.57 35.70 -4.10
N PHE A 471 -9.22 36.22 -5.15
CA PHE A 471 -9.66 37.63 -5.23
C PHE A 471 -10.89 37.90 -4.35
N VAL A 472 -11.83 36.96 -4.30
CA VAL A 472 -13.04 37.06 -3.45
C VAL A 472 -12.70 36.89 -1.97
N SER A 473 -11.74 36.02 -1.64
CA SER A 473 -11.29 35.80 -0.25
C SER A 473 -10.58 37.00 0.33
N ARG A 474 -9.92 37.84 -0.48
CA ARG A 474 -9.25 39.06 -0.03
C ARG A 474 -10.18 40.28 0.20
N ARG A 475 -11.45 40.22 -0.19
CA ARG A 475 -12.37 41.39 -0.11
C ARG A 475 -13.29 41.45 1.12
N LYS A 476 -13.25 40.50 2.04
CA LYS A 476 -14.13 40.50 3.23
C LYS A 476 -13.39 40.61 4.56
N ILE A 477 -12.75 41.73 4.80
CA ILE A 477 -12.43 42.19 6.19
C ILE A 477 -12.88 43.63 6.32
N PRO A 478 -14.05 43.92 6.92
CA PRO A 478 -14.41 45.28 7.30
C PRO A 478 -13.60 45.66 8.56
N LYS A 479 -12.80 46.70 8.45
CA LYS A 479 -12.10 47.30 9.60
C LYS A 479 -13.15 47.85 10.59
N ARG A 480 -13.20 47.26 11.78
CA ARG A 480 -13.98 47.76 12.91
C ARG A 480 -13.28 49.02 13.44
N LYS A 481 -13.95 50.21 13.33
CA LYS A 481 -13.52 51.43 13.96
C LYS A 481 -13.66 51.29 15.48
N SER A 482 -12.58 51.43 16.21
CA SER A 482 -12.56 51.59 17.66
C SER A 482 -12.93 53.02 17.99
N ASN A 483 -14.03 53.26 18.72
CA ASN A 483 -14.29 54.51 19.41
C ASN A 483 -13.50 54.55 20.73
N PRO A 484 -12.91 55.73 21.11
CA PRO A 484 -12.25 55.88 22.39
C PRO A 484 -13.26 56.00 23.54
N PRO A 485 -12.90 55.64 24.78
CA PRO A 485 -13.80 55.72 25.91
C PRO A 485 -13.94 57.19 26.36
N ASN A 486 -15.19 57.63 26.60
CA ASN A 486 -15.48 58.88 27.31
C ASN A 486 -15.23 58.69 28.80
N ILE A 487 -14.43 59.61 29.36
CA ILE A 487 -14.23 59.84 30.80
C ILE A 487 -15.22 60.88 31.24
N SER A 488 -16.08 60.54 32.13
CA SER A 488 -16.64 61.42 33.17
C SER A 488 -17.28 60.58 34.29
#